data_f8e8621c3c00ac230452251bf168ca68
#
_entry.id   f8e8621c3c00ac230452251bf168ca68
#
_cell.length_a   1.000
_cell.length_b   1.000
_cell.length_c   1.000
_cell.angle_alpha   90.00
_cell.angle_beta   90.00
_cell.angle_gamma   90.00
#
_symmetry.space_group_name_H-M   'P 1'
#
loop_
_entity.id
_entity.type
_entity.pdbx_description
1 polymer ?
#
loop_
_entity_poly.entity_id
_entity_poly.type
_entity_poly.pdbx_seq_one_letter_code
_entity_poly.pdbx_strand_id
1 'polypeptide(L)'
;MGILEPLIQDPYIEDISCSGLGSIFLEHKIFKSVKTNIGFETSTELDTFVIQLSEKIGKPVTYRTPIIDAVLPDGSRINLVFGEDVSKRGSNFTIRKFAENPLSLIQLVEFGGLTYEMAGYLSLAILHGANMFISGETASGKTTLMNAVTVFLNPN
;
A
#
# COMPACT_ATOMS: atom_id res chain seq x y z
N MET A 1 5.94 -12.80 -9.41
CA MET A 1 6.74 -12.51 -8.20
C MET A 1 6.99 -13.76 -7.33
N GLY A 2 6.99 -14.93 -7.92
CA GLY A 2 7.27 -16.19 -7.22
C GLY A 2 6.27 -16.47 -6.12
N ILE A 3 6.76 -16.78 -4.92
CA ILE A 3 5.92 -17.15 -3.76
C ILE A 3 4.93 -16.06 -3.32
N LEU A 4 5.15 -14.80 -3.69
CA LEU A 4 4.25 -13.68 -3.36
C LEU A 4 3.11 -13.50 -4.36
N GLU A 5 3.16 -14.15 -5.52
CA GLU A 5 2.18 -13.93 -6.59
C GLU A 5 0.73 -14.17 -6.14
N PRO A 6 0.39 -15.27 -5.43
CA PRO A 6 -0.95 -15.49 -4.94
C PRO A 6 -1.42 -14.42 -3.96
N LEU A 7 -0.50 -13.90 -3.12
CA LEU A 7 -0.80 -12.86 -2.14
C LEU A 7 -1.04 -11.49 -2.82
N ILE A 8 -0.33 -11.22 -3.89
CA ILE A 8 -0.49 -9.99 -4.68
C ILE A 8 -1.81 -10.03 -5.46
N GLN A 9 -2.22 -11.18 -5.95
CA GLN A 9 -3.45 -11.34 -6.71
C GLN A 9 -4.73 -11.30 -5.84
N ASP A 10 -4.62 -11.59 -4.54
CA ASP A 10 -5.79 -11.61 -3.64
C ASP A 10 -6.32 -10.18 -3.38
N PRO A 11 -7.55 -9.82 -3.78
CA PRO A 11 -8.11 -8.47 -3.63
C PRO A 11 -8.40 -8.07 -2.18
N TYR A 12 -8.36 -9.03 -1.25
CA TYR A 12 -8.60 -8.77 0.16
C TYR A 12 -7.34 -8.46 0.96
N ILE A 13 -6.14 -8.67 0.38
CA ILE A 13 -4.87 -8.32 0.99
C ILE A 13 -4.52 -6.88 0.65
N GLU A 14 -4.23 -6.07 1.67
CA GLU A 14 -3.84 -4.66 1.56
C GLU A 14 -2.34 -4.47 1.64
N ASP A 15 -1.71 -5.07 2.67
CA ASP A 15 -0.27 -4.99 2.87
C ASP A 15 0.34 -6.39 3.04
N ILE A 16 1.55 -6.58 2.51
CA ILE A 16 2.37 -7.79 2.66
C ILE A 16 3.68 -7.36 3.31
N SER A 17 4.02 -7.89 4.47
CA SER A 17 5.19 -7.49 5.24
C SER A 17 6.03 -8.69 5.67
N CYS A 18 7.32 -8.62 5.33
CA CYS A 18 8.36 -9.51 5.82
C CYS A 18 9.36 -8.68 6.63
N SER A 19 9.36 -8.82 7.94
CA SER A 19 10.19 -8.01 8.85
C SER A 19 11.54 -8.67 9.19
N GLY A 20 12.02 -9.62 8.37
CA GLY A 20 13.20 -10.44 8.61
C GLY A 20 12.89 -11.92 8.52
N LEU A 21 13.68 -12.77 9.18
CA LEU A 21 13.46 -14.20 9.21
C LEU A 21 12.14 -14.58 9.86
N GLY A 22 11.53 -15.65 9.37
CA GLY A 22 10.26 -16.19 9.82
C GLY A 22 9.13 -15.90 8.83
N SER A 23 7.91 -15.88 9.34
CA SER A 23 6.70 -15.81 8.51
C SER A 23 6.46 -14.41 7.94
N ILE A 24 5.86 -14.39 6.76
CA ILE A 24 5.29 -13.18 6.17
C ILE A 24 3.97 -12.85 6.87
N PHE A 25 3.75 -11.58 7.15
CA PHE A 25 2.51 -11.05 7.69
C PHE A 25 1.74 -10.30 6.62
N LEU A 26 0.43 -10.39 6.70
CA LEU A 26 -0.51 -9.74 5.79
C LEU A 26 -1.45 -8.86 6.57
N GLU A 27 -1.82 -7.72 6.01
CA GLU A 27 -3.00 -6.96 6.44
C GLU A 27 -4.13 -7.30 5.48
N HIS A 28 -5.17 -7.93 6.04
CA HIS A 28 -6.32 -8.42 5.28
C HIS A 28 -7.56 -7.60 5.64
N LYS A 29 -8.35 -7.17 4.66
CA LYS A 29 -9.53 -6.30 4.85
C LYS A 29 -10.50 -6.82 5.91
N ILE A 30 -10.72 -8.14 5.95
CA ILE A 30 -11.69 -8.78 6.85
C ILE A 30 -11.00 -9.26 8.14
N PHE A 31 -9.91 -10.03 8.02
CA PHE A 31 -9.26 -10.71 9.14
C PHE A 31 -8.21 -9.85 9.85
N LYS A 32 -7.94 -8.62 9.35
CA LYS A 32 -6.90 -7.73 9.85
C LYS A 32 -5.51 -8.36 9.72
N SER A 33 -4.69 -8.28 10.72
CA SER A 33 -3.33 -8.79 10.68
C SER A 33 -3.31 -10.33 10.75
N VAL A 34 -2.78 -10.97 9.71
CA VAL A 34 -2.73 -12.42 9.53
C VAL A 34 -1.29 -12.87 9.34
N LYS A 35 -0.90 -13.91 10.07
CA LYS A 35 0.38 -14.59 9.89
C LYS A 35 0.22 -15.70 8.85
N THR A 36 1.11 -15.74 7.85
CA THR A 36 1.11 -16.81 6.84
C THR A 36 1.98 -18.00 7.24
N ASN A 37 1.82 -19.09 6.54
CA ASN A 37 2.73 -20.24 6.57
C ASN A 37 3.92 -20.08 5.58
N ILE A 38 3.96 -19.01 4.82
CA ILE A 38 5.05 -18.66 3.93
C ILE A 38 6.06 -17.84 4.73
N GLY A 39 7.35 -18.13 4.59
CA GLY A 39 8.40 -17.41 5.30
C GLY A 39 9.78 -17.82 4.84
N PHE A 40 10.80 -17.25 5.47
CA PHE A 40 12.20 -17.49 5.19
C PHE A 40 12.89 -18.05 6.44
N GLU A 41 13.61 -19.15 6.30
CA GLU A 41 14.29 -19.81 7.42
C GLU A 41 15.74 -19.32 7.57
N THR A 42 16.36 -18.89 6.48
CA THR A 42 17.77 -18.43 6.48
C THR A 42 17.92 -17.02 5.92
N SER A 43 18.90 -16.27 6.44
CA SER A 43 19.25 -14.94 5.93
C SER A 43 19.61 -14.99 4.45
N THR A 44 20.36 -16.01 4.03
CA THR A 44 20.78 -16.17 2.64
C THR A 44 19.60 -16.33 1.68
N GLU A 45 18.57 -17.07 2.10
CA GLU A 45 17.34 -17.24 1.29
C GLU A 45 16.61 -15.90 1.14
N LEU A 46 16.43 -15.18 2.24
CA LEU A 46 15.76 -13.88 2.24
C LEU A 46 16.54 -12.83 1.44
N ASP A 47 17.87 -12.80 1.61
CA ASP A 47 18.75 -11.88 0.87
C ASP A 47 18.67 -12.15 -0.64
N THR A 48 18.75 -13.43 -1.03
CA THR A 48 18.61 -13.84 -2.42
C THR A 48 17.25 -13.44 -2.99
N PHE A 49 16.20 -13.62 -2.21
CA PHE A 49 14.84 -13.24 -2.62
C PHE A 49 14.71 -11.72 -2.81
N VAL A 50 15.23 -10.91 -1.88
CA VAL A 50 15.20 -9.43 -1.96
C VAL A 50 16.01 -8.94 -3.16
N ILE A 51 17.18 -9.52 -3.44
CA ILE A 51 17.99 -9.19 -4.63
C ILE A 51 17.16 -9.49 -5.90
N GLN A 52 16.66 -10.71 -6.05
CA GLN A 52 15.85 -11.10 -7.23
C GLN A 52 14.61 -10.22 -7.42
N LEU A 53 13.97 -9.84 -6.31
CA LEU A 53 12.79 -8.96 -6.35
C LEU A 53 13.18 -7.57 -6.84
N SER A 54 14.30 -7.03 -6.34
CA SER A 54 14.82 -5.71 -6.74
C SER A 54 15.22 -5.67 -8.23
N GLU A 55 15.82 -6.74 -8.74
CA GLU A 55 16.17 -6.89 -10.15
C GLU A 55 14.91 -6.90 -11.05
N LYS A 56 13.87 -7.64 -10.65
CA LYS A 56 12.59 -7.66 -11.37
C LYS A 56 11.91 -6.30 -11.44
N ILE A 57 12.10 -5.47 -10.43
CA ILE A 57 11.58 -4.10 -10.39
C ILE A 57 12.43 -3.14 -11.24
N GLY A 58 13.62 -3.58 -11.70
CA GLY A 58 14.57 -2.75 -12.44
C GLY A 58 15.36 -1.78 -11.55
N LYS A 59 15.34 -1.98 -10.24
CA LYS A 59 16.10 -1.21 -9.25
C LYS A 59 16.87 -2.16 -8.35
N PRO A 60 18.06 -2.64 -8.75
CA PRO A 60 18.80 -3.61 -7.96
C PRO A 60 19.30 -3.02 -6.64
N VAL A 61 19.08 -3.75 -5.54
CA VAL A 61 19.68 -3.45 -4.24
C VAL A 61 21.18 -3.80 -4.26
N THR A 62 21.95 -3.00 -3.58
CA THR A 62 23.40 -3.22 -3.38
C THR A 62 23.79 -2.77 -1.97
N TYR A 63 24.95 -3.17 -1.49
CA TYR A 63 25.51 -2.64 -0.24
C TYR A 63 25.66 -1.12 -0.23
N ARG A 64 25.71 -0.48 -1.40
CA ARG A 64 25.82 0.97 -1.55
C ARG A 64 24.47 1.67 -1.56
N THR A 65 23.44 0.98 -2.05
CA THR A 65 22.05 1.41 -2.09
C THR A 65 21.16 0.30 -1.50
N PRO A 66 21.20 0.13 -0.17
CA PRO A 66 20.54 -1.00 0.48
C PRO A 66 19.03 -0.80 0.69
N ILE A 67 18.54 0.43 0.54
CA ILE A 67 17.11 0.76 0.70
C ILE A 67 16.56 1.22 -0.64
N ILE A 68 15.46 0.61 -1.06
CA ILE A 68 14.77 0.95 -2.29
C ILE A 68 13.28 1.14 -2.02
N ASP A 69 12.79 2.29 -2.49
CA ASP A 69 11.37 2.56 -2.65
C ASP A 69 11.02 2.53 -4.14
N ALA A 70 10.02 1.76 -4.50
CA ALA A 70 9.58 1.63 -5.89
C ALA A 70 8.07 1.48 -5.98
N VAL A 71 7.59 1.63 -7.20
CA VAL A 71 6.21 1.34 -7.58
C VAL A 71 6.24 0.16 -8.54
N LEU A 72 5.43 -0.85 -8.28
CA LEU A 72 5.24 -2.01 -9.12
C LEU A 72 4.38 -1.67 -10.35
N PRO A 73 4.39 -2.49 -11.42
CA PRO A 73 3.58 -2.24 -12.61
C PRO A 73 2.07 -2.14 -12.36
N ASP A 74 1.58 -2.78 -11.29
CA ASP A 74 0.20 -2.72 -10.83
C ASP A 74 -0.13 -1.46 -9.99
N GLY A 75 0.83 -0.54 -9.81
CA GLY A 75 0.68 0.66 -8.99
C GLY A 75 0.96 0.44 -7.50
N SER A 76 1.18 -0.78 -7.04
CA SER A 76 1.52 -1.09 -5.65
C SER A 76 2.88 -0.51 -5.28
N ARG A 77 3.04 -0.04 -4.05
CA ARG A 77 4.32 0.46 -3.54
C ARG A 77 5.08 -0.66 -2.86
N ILE A 78 6.37 -0.71 -3.12
CA ILE A 78 7.28 -1.65 -2.47
C ILE A 78 8.45 -0.91 -1.84
N ASN A 79 8.74 -1.24 -0.59
CA ASN A 79 9.96 -0.86 0.11
C ASN A 79 10.79 -2.13 0.33
N LEU A 80 12.07 -2.09 -0.05
CA LEU A 80 13.04 -3.15 0.14
C LEU A 80 14.19 -2.62 0.99
N VAL A 81 14.61 -3.41 1.96
CA VAL A 81 15.80 -3.16 2.77
C VAL A 81 16.70 -4.39 2.67
N PHE A 82 17.96 -4.19 2.32
CA PHE A 82 18.93 -5.25 2.12
C PHE A 82 20.05 -5.19 3.14
N GLY A 83 20.30 -6.33 3.80
CA GLY A 83 21.46 -6.56 4.66
C GLY A 83 21.26 -6.19 6.13
N GLU A 84 22.04 -6.88 6.98
CA GLU A 84 22.03 -6.70 8.44
C GLU A 84 22.68 -5.38 8.88
N ASP A 85 23.53 -4.78 8.04
CA ASP A 85 24.18 -3.50 8.31
C ASP A 85 23.18 -2.33 8.39
N VAL A 86 22.02 -2.47 7.73
CA VAL A 86 20.98 -1.45 7.66
C VAL A 86 19.81 -1.78 8.61
N SER A 87 19.48 -3.04 8.70
CA SER A 87 18.39 -3.52 9.55
C SER A 87 18.87 -4.64 10.46
N LYS A 88 18.75 -4.47 11.78
CA LYS A 88 19.14 -5.47 12.78
C LYS A 88 18.46 -6.83 12.63
N ARG A 89 17.37 -6.91 11.88
CA ARG A 89 16.63 -8.15 11.58
C ARG A 89 17.01 -8.74 10.23
N GLY A 90 18.02 -8.19 9.56
CA GLY A 90 18.41 -8.56 8.21
C GLY A 90 17.55 -7.92 7.15
N SER A 91 17.64 -8.43 5.95
CA SER A 91 16.83 -7.99 4.82
C SER A 91 15.33 -8.09 5.14
N ASN A 92 14.57 -7.15 4.62
CA ASN A 92 13.12 -7.12 4.81
C ASN A 92 12.44 -6.40 3.63
N PHE A 93 11.13 -6.60 3.51
CA PHE A 93 10.35 -5.90 2.49
C PHE A 93 8.92 -5.67 2.96
N THR A 94 8.32 -4.62 2.41
CA THR A 94 6.91 -4.34 2.58
C THR A 94 6.31 -3.95 1.23
N ILE A 95 5.19 -4.58 0.88
CA ILE A 95 4.42 -4.26 -0.32
C ILE A 95 3.08 -3.73 0.14
N ARG A 96 2.75 -2.50 -0.24
CA ARG A 96 1.45 -1.88 -0.04
C ARG A 96 0.70 -1.87 -1.36
N LYS A 97 -0.34 -2.69 -1.44
CA LYS A 97 -1.10 -2.84 -2.66
C LYS A 97 -1.86 -1.57 -3.02
N PHE A 98 -1.91 -1.30 -4.31
CA PHE A 98 -2.75 -0.24 -4.83
C PHE A 98 -4.21 -0.67 -4.84
N ALA A 99 -5.10 0.15 -4.27
CA ALA A 99 -6.54 -0.08 -4.37
C ALA A 99 -7.01 0.32 -5.78
N GLU A 100 -7.30 -0.67 -6.62
CA GLU A 100 -7.72 -0.46 -8.01
C GLU A 100 -9.01 0.37 -8.13
N ASN A 101 -9.89 0.29 -7.15
CA ASN A 101 -11.16 1.01 -7.15
C ASN A 101 -11.24 1.94 -5.94
N PRO A 102 -10.93 3.23 -6.10
CA PRO A 102 -11.21 4.21 -5.06
C PRO A 102 -12.72 4.28 -4.81
N LEU A 103 -13.10 4.35 -3.53
CA LEU A 103 -14.49 4.51 -3.15
C LEU A 103 -15.06 5.80 -3.76
N SER A 104 -16.22 5.68 -4.41
CA SER A 104 -16.95 6.84 -4.90
C SER A 104 -17.59 7.60 -3.74
N LEU A 105 -17.97 8.87 -3.98
CA LEU A 105 -18.66 9.68 -2.97
C LEU A 105 -20.00 9.07 -2.58
N ILE A 106 -20.69 8.42 -3.52
CA ILE A 106 -21.97 7.73 -3.28
C ILE A 106 -21.75 6.55 -2.33
N GLN A 107 -20.74 5.74 -2.54
CA GLN A 107 -20.40 4.62 -1.65
C GLN A 107 -20.03 5.10 -0.24
N LEU A 108 -19.36 6.26 -0.11
CA LEU A 108 -19.11 6.84 1.22
C LEU A 108 -20.38 7.24 1.94
N VAL A 109 -21.40 7.72 1.21
CA VAL A 109 -22.73 7.99 1.78
C VAL A 109 -23.44 6.69 2.18
N GLU A 110 -23.40 5.66 1.34
CA GLU A 110 -23.98 4.34 1.63
C GLU A 110 -23.36 3.68 2.87
N PHE A 111 -22.04 3.86 3.08
CA PHE A 111 -21.35 3.39 4.28
C PHE A 111 -21.55 4.28 5.51
N GLY A 112 -22.31 5.37 5.38
CA GLY A 112 -22.61 6.28 6.48
C GLY A 112 -21.46 7.22 6.87
N GLY A 113 -20.43 7.31 6.05
CA GLY A 113 -19.29 8.23 6.26
C GLY A 113 -19.63 9.69 5.94
N LEU A 114 -20.64 9.92 5.11
CA LEU A 114 -21.16 11.23 4.71
C LEU A 114 -22.68 11.19 4.60
N THR A 115 -23.32 12.37 4.72
CA THR A 115 -24.72 12.52 4.30
C THR A 115 -24.79 12.99 2.84
N TYR A 116 -25.94 12.84 2.19
CA TYR A 116 -26.17 13.37 0.83
C TYR A 116 -25.98 14.89 0.79
N GLU A 117 -26.38 15.61 1.84
CA GLU A 117 -26.24 17.05 1.96
C GLU A 117 -24.75 17.46 2.03
N MET A 118 -23.94 16.74 2.83
CA MET A 118 -22.48 16.94 2.89
C MET A 118 -21.84 16.66 1.53
N ALA A 119 -22.21 15.59 0.87
CA ALA A 119 -21.69 15.23 -0.44
C ALA A 119 -22.02 16.31 -1.49
N GLY A 120 -23.26 16.81 -1.50
CA GLY A 120 -23.69 17.90 -2.36
C GLY A 120 -22.95 19.21 -2.09
N TYR A 121 -22.75 19.56 -0.82
CA TYR A 121 -21.97 20.75 -0.45
C TYR A 121 -20.51 20.66 -0.90
N LEU A 122 -19.85 19.51 -0.66
CA LEU A 122 -18.46 19.29 -1.07
C LEU A 122 -18.32 19.37 -2.59
N SER A 123 -19.23 18.75 -3.34
CA SER A 123 -19.24 18.79 -4.80
C SER A 123 -19.37 20.23 -5.31
N LEU A 124 -20.29 21.01 -4.75
CA LEU A 124 -20.49 22.39 -5.12
C LEU A 124 -19.28 23.28 -4.79
N ALA A 125 -18.70 23.12 -3.60
CA ALA A 125 -17.52 23.86 -3.17
C ALA A 125 -16.34 23.64 -4.12
N ILE A 126 -16.08 22.38 -4.51
CA ILE A 126 -14.99 22.03 -5.43
C ILE A 126 -15.24 22.55 -6.84
N LEU A 127 -16.46 22.43 -7.36
CA LEU A 127 -16.83 22.99 -8.66
C LEU A 127 -16.62 24.50 -8.74
N HIS A 128 -16.78 25.21 -7.62
CA HIS A 128 -16.52 26.65 -7.52
C HIS A 128 -15.07 27.02 -7.16
N GLY A 129 -14.16 26.04 -7.18
CA GLY A 129 -12.72 26.27 -6.96
C GLY A 129 -12.35 26.56 -5.50
N ALA A 130 -13.16 26.13 -4.54
CA ALA A 130 -12.83 26.30 -3.13
C ALA A 130 -11.61 25.44 -2.74
N ASN A 131 -10.69 26.03 -1.97
CA ASN A 131 -9.60 25.28 -1.35
C ASN A 131 -10.14 24.46 -0.18
N MET A 132 -9.76 23.18 -0.14
CA MET A 132 -10.18 22.26 0.90
C MET A 132 -8.99 21.69 1.65
N PHE A 133 -9.11 21.59 2.97
CA PHE A 133 -8.13 20.95 3.83
C PHE A 133 -8.78 19.80 4.60
N ILE A 134 -8.26 18.57 4.41
CA ILE A 134 -8.77 17.37 5.08
C ILE A 134 -7.77 16.91 6.14
N SER A 135 -8.16 16.96 7.40
CA SER A 135 -7.33 16.54 8.53
C SER A 135 -8.01 15.45 9.37
N GLY A 136 -7.23 14.70 10.10
CA GLY A 136 -7.71 13.65 11.00
C GLY A 136 -6.60 12.66 11.36
N GLU A 137 -6.88 11.71 12.22
CA GLU A 137 -5.95 10.68 12.67
C GLU A 137 -5.59 9.68 11.54
N THR A 138 -4.55 8.88 11.76
CA THR A 138 -4.18 7.79 10.83
C THR A 138 -5.36 6.83 10.68
N ALA A 139 -5.59 6.34 9.46
CA ALA A 139 -6.70 5.45 9.10
C ALA A 139 -8.11 6.04 9.25
N SER A 140 -8.27 7.36 9.40
CA SER A 140 -9.58 8.03 9.50
C SER A 140 -10.29 8.26 8.15
N GLY A 141 -9.77 7.73 7.04
CA GLY A 141 -10.39 7.87 5.72
C GLY A 141 -10.05 9.16 4.96
N LYS A 142 -9.05 9.95 5.38
CA LYS A 142 -8.64 11.21 4.71
C LYS A 142 -8.39 11.05 3.22
N THR A 143 -7.54 10.10 2.86
CA THR A 143 -7.18 9.83 1.46
C THR A 143 -8.37 9.29 0.67
N THR A 144 -9.20 8.49 1.31
CA THR A 144 -10.43 7.94 0.71
C THR A 144 -11.39 9.05 0.35
N LEU A 145 -11.66 9.99 1.28
CA LEU A 145 -12.50 11.15 1.03
C LEU A 145 -11.88 12.06 -0.04
N MET A 146 -10.58 12.34 0.06
CA MET A 146 -9.88 13.15 -0.93
C MET A 146 -10.03 12.57 -2.35
N ASN A 147 -9.79 11.27 -2.51
CA ASN A 147 -9.93 10.61 -3.80
C ASN A 147 -11.38 10.63 -4.31
N ALA A 148 -12.37 10.44 -3.42
CA ALA A 148 -13.78 10.47 -3.79
C ALA A 148 -14.25 11.83 -4.29
N VAL A 149 -13.70 12.93 -3.75
CA VAL A 149 -14.10 14.29 -4.14
C VAL A 149 -13.31 14.83 -5.33
N THR A 150 -12.15 14.26 -5.67
CA THR A 150 -11.33 14.72 -6.83
C THR A 150 -12.05 14.54 -8.17
N VAL A 151 -13.05 13.66 -8.24
CA VAL A 151 -13.89 13.47 -9.43
C VAL A 151 -14.60 14.77 -9.85
N PHE A 152 -14.82 15.69 -8.92
CA PHE A 152 -15.45 17.00 -9.19
C PHE A 152 -14.47 18.10 -9.56
N LEU A 153 -13.17 17.83 -9.53
CA LEU A 153 -12.17 18.78 -10.04
C LEU A 153 -12.31 18.90 -11.56
N ASN A 154 -12.47 20.11 -12.03
CA ASN A 154 -12.53 20.37 -13.47
C ASN A 154 -11.15 20.10 -14.08
N PRO A 155 -10.99 19.21 -15.05
CA PRO A 155 -9.73 19.02 -15.74
C PRO A 155 -9.53 20.24 -16.68
N ASN A 156 -8.80 21.24 -16.22
CA ASN A 156 -8.28 22.32 -17.06
C ASN A 156 -6.87 21.97 -17.54
#